data_dda39c8c64214f22806a04365364cb7b
#
_entry.id   dda39c8c64214f22806a04365364cb7b
#
_cell.length_a   1.000
_cell.length_b   1.000
_cell.length_c   1.000
_cell.angle_alpha   90.00
_cell.angle_beta   90.00
_cell.angle_gamma   90.00
#
_symmetry.space_group_name_H-M   'P 1'
#
loop_
_entity.id
_entity.type
_entity.pdbx_description
1 polymer ?
#
loop_
_entity_poly.entity_id
_entity_poly.type
_entity_poly.pdbx_seq_one_letter_code
_entity_poly.pdbx_strand_id
1 'polypeptide(L)'
;MPYLLHHLVSHPARLYPENIALVHDEHELRFDDFAHGVEQIALNLANLGLFVGERVAIWLPKRIEGVQCLFAASAAGGVVVPINPLLKPAQVAHILRDSGARLLITQKSRLQSLRAQLNELHDLRWVILLDDAADLERIPGLGLRGLHEFGALPPNHLALPERTENDLAALLYTSGSTGQPKGVAVTHRNLLAGAASVAQYLGLNAADRLLAVLPFSFDYGLSQLTTAFYVGARVVLLDYLLPRDLYKTITRHGVSVLAGVPTLWHQLANQEWLDELLSLRILTNSGGRLPLAVIKRLRSRLPEAQLFLMYGLTEAFRSTYLPPDEVDMRPDSIGKAIPNARISVLREDGSPCAPHEIGELVHCGPTVARGYWNDPLRSAERFRPSPALEDCHGGLDAHELCVWSGDKVRMDEDGYLYFISRDDDMLKSSGYRISPQEIEDVLYASGQVRQAIALGLEDEALGERIVAVVVAESEGIDTRALMNHCRNLLPAYMLPQTIHVLPTLPLNPNGKVDKARLRADIILSERAELQ
;
A
#
# COMPACT_ATOMS: atom_id res chain seq x y z
N MET A 1 25.70 4.32 6.49
CA MET A 1 24.34 3.75 6.38
C MET A 1 23.36 4.87 5.99
N PRO A 2 22.33 4.61 5.20
CA PRO A 2 21.29 5.57 4.92
C PRO A 2 20.46 5.88 6.19
N TYR A 3 20.11 7.15 6.42
CA TYR A 3 19.22 7.60 7.49
C TYR A 3 18.17 8.60 6.98
N LEU A 4 18.28 9.07 5.74
CA LEU A 4 17.28 9.88 5.05
C LEU A 4 16.79 9.15 3.79
N LEU A 5 15.57 9.42 3.35
CA LEU A 5 14.96 8.74 2.20
C LEU A 5 15.84 8.82 0.95
N HIS A 6 16.38 10.00 0.60
CA HIS A 6 17.25 10.17 -0.57
C HIS A 6 18.63 9.50 -0.43
N HIS A 7 19.04 9.12 0.78
CA HIS A 7 20.25 8.31 0.97
C HIS A 7 20.11 6.90 0.40
N LEU A 8 18.88 6.42 0.17
CA LEU A 8 18.62 5.16 -0.54
C LEU A 8 19.09 5.20 -2.01
N VAL A 9 19.33 6.40 -2.55
CA VAL A 9 19.91 6.59 -3.89
C VAL A 9 21.40 6.88 -3.79
N SER A 10 21.80 7.86 -2.97
CA SER A 10 23.20 8.30 -2.90
C SER A 10 24.14 7.26 -2.26
N HIS A 11 23.62 6.36 -1.40
CA HIS A 11 24.44 5.30 -0.78
C HIS A 11 24.81 4.19 -1.78
N PRO A 12 23.85 3.54 -2.49
CA PRO A 12 24.19 2.56 -3.52
C PRO A 12 24.95 3.19 -4.72
N ALA A 13 24.73 4.45 -5.07
CA ALA A 13 25.53 5.14 -6.09
C ALA A 13 27.02 5.18 -5.74
N ARG A 14 27.38 5.23 -4.46
CA ARG A 14 28.80 5.15 -4.01
C ARG A 14 29.34 3.72 -4.00
N LEU A 15 28.50 2.71 -3.76
CA LEU A 15 28.93 1.31 -3.67
C LEU A 15 28.89 0.59 -5.02
N TYR A 16 27.91 0.91 -5.84
CA TYR A 16 27.57 0.23 -7.09
C TYR A 16 27.24 1.23 -8.21
N PRO A 17 28.10 2.24 -8.52
CA PRO A 17 27.78 3.34 -9.43
C PRO A 17 27.30 2.86 -10.80
N GLU A 18 27.92 1.82 -11.34
CA GLU A 18 27.65 1.26 -12.67
C GLU A 18 26.43 0.34 -12.73
N ASN A 19 25.89 -0.10 -11.55
CA ASN A 19 24.71 -0.96 -11.55
C ASN A 19 23.48 -0.18 -12.02
N ILE A 20 22.62 -0.88 -12.76
CA ILE A 20 21.33 -0.32 -13.16
C ILE A 20 20.41 -0.20 -11.92
N ALA A 21 19.97 1.01 -11.63
CA ALA A 21 19.02 1.31 -10.55
C ALA A 21 17.57 1.18 -11.01
N LEU A 22 17.26 1.79 -12.17
CA LEU A 22 15.89 1.88 -12.70
C LEU A 22 15.85 1.42 -14.14
N VAL A 23 14.74 0.76 -14.50
CA VAL A 23 14.39 0.41 -15.87
C VAL A 23 12.94 0.83 -16.13
N HIS A 24 12.70 1.50 -17.24
CA HIS A 24 11.36 1.81 -17.74
C HIS A 24 11.35 1.66 -19.26
N ASP A 25 10.58 0.71 -19.76
CA ASP A 25 10.61 0.28 -21.16
C ASP A 25 12.03 -0.10 -21.63
N GLU A 26 12.59 0.66 -22.58
CA GLU A 26 13.94 0.47 -23.11
C GLU A 26 15.01 1.30 -22.39
N HIS A 27 14.58 2.18 -21.47
CA HIS A 27 15.48 3.12 -20.80
C HIS A 27 15.99 2.52 -19.49
N GLU A 28 17.30 2.45 -19.38
CA GLU A 28 18.02 2.05 -18.18
C GLU A 28 18.74 3.25 -17.57
N LEU A 29 18.67 3.39 -16.24
CA LEU A 29 19.37 4.43 -15.49
C LEU A 29 20.28 3.79 -14.46
N ARG A 30 21.57 4.11 -14.48
CA ARG A 30 22.56 3.65 -13.50
C ARG A 30 22.41 4.41 -12.19
N PHE A 31 22.97 3.85 -11.10
CA PHE A 31 22.90 4.50 -9.79
C PHE A 31 23.65 5.84 -9.73
N ASP A 32 24.79 6.00 -10.41
CA ASP A 32 25.51 7.27 -10.47
C ASP A 32 24.71 8.36 -11.20
N ASP A 33 24.18 8.05 -12.38
CA ASP A 33 23.33 8.95 -13.15
C ASP A 33 22.03 9.28 -12.38
N PHE A 34 21.47 8.29 -11.70
CA PHE A 34 20.27 8.47 -10.86
C PHE A 34 20.56 9.45 -9.73
N ALA A 35 21.65 9.26 -8.99
CA ALA A 35 22.04 10.13 -7.88
C ALA A 35 22.33 11.56 -8.37
N HIS A 36 23.03 11.70 -9.49
CA HIS A 36 23.28 12.99 -10.10
C HIS A 36 21.99 13.70 -10.50
N GLY A 37 21.06 13.00 -11.16
CA GLY A 37 19.75 13.57 -11.53
C GLY A 37 18.92 13.98 -10.32
N VAL A 38 18.91 13.18 -9.25
CA VAL A 38 18.26 13.52 -7.99
C VAL A 38 18.84 14.80 -7.38
N GLU A 39 20.19 14.92 -7.34
CA GLU A 39 20.84 16.11 -6.81
C GLU A 39 20.52 17.37 -7.64
N GLN A 40 20.59 17.30 -8.96
CA GLN A 40 20.27 18.42 -9.83
C GLN A 40 18.81 18.88 -9.68
N ILE A 41 17.87 17.95 -9.65
CA ILE A 41 16.45 18.28 -9.42
C ILE A 41 16.29 18.90 -8.02
N ALA A 42 16.92 18.37 -6.98
CA ALA A 42 16.82 18.88 -5.61
C ALA A 42 17.32 20.33 -5.50
N LEU A 43 18.48 20.64 -6.11
CA LEU A 43 19.02 22.00 -6.16
C LEU A 43 18.06 22.98 -6.88
N ASN A 44 17.45 22.55 -7.97
CA ASN A 44 16.46 23.36 -8.69
C ASN A 44 15.18 23.59 -7.85
N LEU A 45 14.68 22.56 -7.14
CA LEU A 45 13.54 22.71 -6.23
C LEU A 45 13.85 23.69 -5.09
N ALA A 46 15.04 23.60 -4.49
CA ALA A 46 15.50 24.57 -3.48
C ALA A 46 15.61 25.99 -4.05
N ASN A 47 16.10 26.14 -5.30
CA ASN A 47 16.20 27.44 -5.98
C ASN A 47 14.82 28.04 -6.32
N LEU A 48 13.76 27.23 -6.47
CA LEU A 48 12.38 27.67 -6.59
C LEU A 48 11.77 28.13 -5.25
N GLY A 49 12.55 28.08 -4.16
CA GLY A 49 12.13 28.51 -2.82
C GLY A 49 11.33 27.46 -2.07
N LEU A 50 11.60 26.17 -2.29
CA LEU A 50 11.07 25.10 -1.45
C LEU A 50 11.75 25.16 -0.07
N PHE A 51 10.96 25.34 0.98
CA PHE A 51 11.44 25.32 2.36
C PHE A 51 11.35 23.91 2.98
N VAL A 52 12.18 23.69 3.99
CA VAL A 52 12.17 22.46 4.78
C VAL A 52 10.79 22.17 5.34
N GLY A 53 10.31 20.94 5.14
CA GLY A 53 9.00 20.50 5.61
C GLY A 53 7.82 20.87 4.70
N GLU A 54 8.03 21.67 3.64
CA GLU A 54 6.97 21.92 2.66
C GLU A 54 6.67 20.68 1.81
N ARG A 55 5.43 20.51 1.39
CA ARG A 55 4.96 19.32 0.70
C ARG A 55 5.12 19.46 -0.80
N VAL A 56 5.66 18.39 -1.39
CA VAL A 56 5.85 18.23 -2.83
C VAL A 56 4.97 17.08 -3.29
N ALA A 57 3.89 17.39 -3.97
CA ALA A 57 2.97 16.42 -4.53
C ALA A 57 3.48 15.89 -5.87
N ILE A 58 3.38 14.56 -6.07
CA ILE A 58 3.79 13.90 -7.31
C ILE A 58 2.59 13.11 -7.85
N TRP A 59 2.02 13.58 -8.96
CA TRP A 59 0.86 12.96 -9.60
C TRP A 59 1.21 12.53 -11.03
N LEU A 60 1.87 11.40 -11.12
CA LEU A 60 2.44 10.83 -12.35
C LEU A 60 2.20 9.33 -12.45
N PRO A 61 2.10 8.77 -13.66
CA PRO A 61 2.31 7.34 -13.87
C PRO A 61 3.75 6.97 -13.51
N LYS A 62 4.06 5.66 -13.45
CA LYS A 62 5.43 5.21 -13.17
C LYS A 62 6.37 5.61 -14.30
N ARG A 63 7.37 6.40 -13.96
CA ARG A 63 8.42 6.88 -14.87
C ARG A 63 9.71 7.13 -14.09
N ILE A 64 10.83 7.05 -14.77
CA ILE A 64 12.14 7.33 -14.17
C ILE A 64 12.15 8.72 -13.54
N GLU A 65 11.68 9.73 -14.26
CA GLU A 65 11.65 11.12 -13.80
C GLU A 65 10.77 11.30 -12.55
N GLY A 66 9.66 10.55 -12.45
CA GLY A 66 8.79 10.57 -11.27
C GLY A 66 9.49 10.01 -10.03
N VAL A 67 10.29 8.95 -10.20
CA VAL A 67 11.12 8.38 -9.12
C VAL A 67 12.25 9.34 -8.75
N GLN A 68 12.94 9.94 -9.73
CA GLN A 68 13.95 10.97 -9.47
C GLN A 68 13.36 12.13 -8.66
N CYS A 69 12.20 12.66 -9.06
CA CYS A 69 11.52 13.74 -8.36
C CYS A 69 11.12 13.37 -6.92
N LEU A 70 10.75 12.10 -6.65
CA LEU A 70 10.41 11.63 -5.31
C LEU A 70 11.62 11.76 -4.36
N PHE A 71 12.78 11.27 -4.79
CA PHE A 71 13.99 11.35 -3.98
C PHE A 71 14.58 12.76 -3.94
N ALA A 72 14.45 13.53 -5.02
CA ALA A 72 14.89 14.91 -5.09
C ALA A 72 14.09 15.83 -4.16
N ALA A 73 12.78 15.64 -4.07
CA ALA A 73 11.95 16.37 -3.11
C ALA A 73 12.43 16.13 -1.67
N SER A 74 12.77 14.87 -1.33
CA SER A 74 13.37 14.54 -0.04
C SER A 74 14.74 15.20 0.16
N ALA A 75 15.62 15.20 -0.85
CA ALA A 75 16.94 15.82 -0.78
C ALA A 75 16.85 17.34 -0.61
N ALA A 76 15.89 17.98 -1.27
CA ALA A 76 15.61 19.41 -1.13
C ALA A 76 14.96 19.80 0.22
N GLY A 77 14.70 18.84 1.11
CA GLY A 77 14.06 19.07 2.40
C GLY A 77 12.54 19.03 2.39
N GLY A 78 11.92 18.72 1.28
CA GLY A 78 10.48 18.58 1.15
C GLY A 78 9.93 17.27 1.72
N VAL A 79 8.62 17.28 2.00
CA VAL A 79 7.84 16.10 2.37
C VAL A 79 7.09 15.61 1.13
N VAL A 80 7.33 14.38 0.72
CA VAL A 80 6.77 13.81 -0.51
C VAL A 80 5.30 13.44 -0.31
N VAL A 81 4.45 13.82 -1.27
CA VAL A 81 3.03 13.42 -1.30
C VAL A 81 2.79 12.66 -2.61
N PRO A 82 3.04 11.34 -2.66
CA PRO A 82 2.78 10.56 -3.85
C PRO A 82 1.28 10.38 -4.04
N ILE A 83 0.76 10.80 -5.19
CA ILE A 83 -0.66 10.74 -5.52
C ILE A 83 -0.90 9.63 -6.54
N ASN A 84 -1.90 8.78 -6.27
CA ASN A 84 -2.26 7.71 -7.17
C ASN A 84 -2.70 8.28 -8.54
N PRO A 85 -2.07 7.85 -9.64
CA PRO A 85 -2.38 8.36 -10.98
C PRO A 85 -3.82 8.06 -11.45
N LEU A 86 -4.53 7.14 -10.81
CA LEU A 86 -5.92 6.79 -11.14
C LEU A 86 -6.96 7.68 -10.47
N LEU A 87 -6.56 8.53 -9.52
CA LEU A 87 -7.48 9.44 -8.83
C LEU A 87 -8.04 10.49 -9.78
N LYS A 88 -9.29 10.86 -9.53
CA LYS A 88 -9.98 11.91 -10.26
C LYS A 88 -9.57 13.30 -9.78
N PRO A 89 -9.70 14.36 -10.60
CA PRO A 89 -9.26 15.70 -10.26
C PRO A 89 -9.77 16.23 -8.90
N ALA A 90 -11.02 15.96 -8.54
CA ALA A 90 -11.58 16.38 -7.25
C ALA A 90 -10.87 15.72 -6.04
N GLN A 91 -10.51 14.44 -6.17
CA GLN A 91 -9.76 13.72 -5.13
C GLN A 91 -8.33 14.23 -5.02
N VAL A 92 -7.69 14.51 -6.15
CA VAL A 92 -6.35 15.11 -6.21
C VAL A 92 -6.36 16.50 -5.58
N ALA A 93 -7.35 17.35 -5.92
CA ALA A 93 -7.51 18.67 -5.34
C ALA A 93 -7.70 18.61 -3.81
N HIS A 94 -8.46 17.61 -3.31
CA HIS A 94 -8.57 17.37 -1.87
C HIS A 94 -7.20 17.11 -1.24
N ILE A 95 -6.40 16.19 -1.80
CA ILE A 95 -5.08 15.83 -1.29
C ILE A 95 -4.14 17.05 -1.32
N LEU A 96 -4.15 17.83 -2.41
CA LEU A 96 -3.31 19.03 -2.53
C LEU A 96 -3.67 20.09 -1.48
N ARG A 97 -4.96 20.27 -1.21
CA ARG A 97 -5.47 21.22 -0.21
C ARG A 97 -5.15 20.74 1.21
N ASP A 98 -5.48 19.51 1.54
CA ASP A 98 -5.29 18.94 2.88
C ASP A 98 -3.81 18.86 3.24
N SER A 99 -2.95 18.43 2.31
CA SER A 99 -1.50 18.42 2.51
C SER A 99 -0.89 19.82 2.56
N GLY A 100 -1.57 20.84 2.04
CA GLY A 100 -1.00 22.17 1.84
C GLY A 100 0.21 22.13 0.88
N ALA A 101 0.11 21.36 -0.21
CA ALA A 101 1.21 21.16 -1.16
C ALA A 101 1.65 22.49 -1.80
N ARG A 102 2.97 22.77 -1.74
CA ARG A 102 3.60 23.95 -2.35
C ARG A 102 3.97 23.74 -3.81
N LEU A 103 4.36 22.51 -4.13
CA LEU A 103 4.73 22.11 -5.49
C LEU A 103 3.90 20.89 -5.90
N LEU A 104 3.52 20.89 -7.18
CA LEU A 104 2.93 19.73 -7.85
C LEU A 104 3.82 19.35 -9.03
N ILE A 105 4.27 18.10 -9.08
CA ILE A 105 4.99 17.52 -10.22
C ILE A 105 4.01 16.64 -10.97
N THR A 106 3.77 16.94 -12.25
CA THR A 106 2.71 16.27 -13.02
C THR A 106 2.96 16.36 -14.54
N GLN A 107 1.95 16.03 -15.33
CA GLN A 107 1.92 16.16 -16.78
C GLN A 107 0.88 17.22 -17.20
N LYS A 108 1.07 17.80 -18.39
CA LYS A 108 0.19 18.84 -18.96
C LYS A 108 -1.28 18.45 -18.97
N SER A 109 -1.60 17.26 -19.44
CA SER A 109 -2.99 16.76 -19.51
C SER A 109 -3.65 16.67 -18.13
N ARG A 110 -2.89 16.26 -17.10
CA ARG A 110 -3.36 16.17 -15.71
C ARG A 110 -3.59 17.56 -15.10
N LEU A 111 -2.66 18.48 -15.32
CA LEU A 111 -2.84 19.89 -14.89
C LEU A 111 -4.10 20.49 -15.52
N GLN A 112 -4.32 20.26 -16.81
CA GLN A 112 -5.54 20.72 -17.50
C GLN A 112 -6.81 20.15 -16.87
N SER A 113 -6.79 18.90 -16.44
CA SER A 113 -7.93 18.27 -15.75
C SER A 113 -8.23 18.88 -14.37
N LEU A 114 -7.22 19.48 -13.71
CA LEU A 114 -7.34 20.19 -12.43
C LEU A 114 -7.77 21.65 -12.56
N ARG A 115 -7.89 22.18 -13.79
CA ARG A 115 -8.06 23.63 -14.02
C ARG A 115 -9.21 24.26 -13.23
N ALA A 116 -10.33 23.55 -13.08
CA ALA A 116 -11.48 24.04 -12.34
C ALA A 116 -11.23 24.18 -10.82
N GLN A 117 -10.32 23.37 -10.27
CA GLN A 117 -10.02 23.32 -8.84
C GLN A 117 -8.81 24.19 -8.43
N LEU A 118 -8.00 24.67 -9.40
CA LEU A 118 -6.76 25.41 -9.11
C LEU A 118 -6.99 26.66 -8.26
N ASN A 119 -8.10 27.34 -8.43
CA ASN A 119 -8.43 28.55 -7.66
C ASN A 119 -8.64 28.27 -6.15
N GLU A 120 -8.87 27.02 -5.76
CA GLU A 120 -9.06 26.59 -4.38
C GLU A 120 -7.75 26.12 -3.71
N LEU A 121 -6.65 26.01 -4.48
CA LEU A 121 -5.36 25.51 -4.04
C LEU A 121 -4.43 26.67 -3.66
N HIS A 122 -4.78 27.38 -2.58
CA HIS A 122 -4.10 28.62 -2.17
C HIS A 122 -2.63 28.42 -1.73
N ASP A 123 -2.24 27.20 -1.35
CA ASP A 123 -0.88 26.88 -0.96
C ASP A 123 0.01 26.54 -2.15
N LEU A 124 -0.57 26.10 -3.28
CA LEU A 124 0.17 25.69 -4.46
C LEU A 124 0.82 26.90 -5.15
N ARG A 125 2.15 26.88 -5.26
CA ARG A 125 2.94 27.97 -5.86
C ARG A 125 3.59 27.61 -7.17
N TRP A 126 3.99 26.34 -7.32
CA TRP A 126 4.70 25.85 -8.49
C TRP A 126 4.09 24.55 -9.02
N VAL A 127 4.02 24.46 -10.33
CA VAL A 127 3.77 23.21 -11.04
C VAL A 127 4.98 22.91 -11.93
N ILE A 128 5.55 21.74 -11.75
CA ILE A 128 6.65 21.22 -12.56
C ILE A 128 6.06 20.19 -13.50
N LEU A 129 6.24 20.40 -14.79
CA LEU A 129 5.70 19.54 -15.84
C LEU A 129 6.80 18.64 -16.42
N LEU A 130 6.49 17.37 -16.63
CA LEU A 130 7.37 16.49 -17.42
C LEU A 130 7.38 16.87 -18.90
N ASP A 131 6.25 17.45 -19.36
CA ASP A 131 6.06 17.95 -20.73
C ASP A 131 6.54 19.40 -20.84
N ASP A 132 6.62 19.89 -22.08
CA ASP A 132 6.90 21.30 -22.32
C ASP A 132 5.76 22.20 -21.79
N ALA A 133 6.14 23.26 -21.06
CA ALA A 133 5.21 24.24 -20.49
C ALA A 133 4.85 25.39 -21.44
N ALA A 134 5.56 25.54 -22.57
CA ALA A 134 5.53 26.74 -23.43
C ALA A 134 4.13 27.12 -23.96
N ASP A 135 3.28 26.13 -24.23
CA ASP A 135 1.93 26.33 -24.79
C ASP A 135 0.81 26.49 -23.75
N LEU A 136 1.16 26.53 -22.45
CA LEU A 136 0.14 26.66 -21.41
C LEU A 136 -0.16 28.13 -21.12
N GLU A 137 -1.45 28.46 -21.06
CA GLU A 137 -1.88 29.75 -20.56
C GLU A 137 -1.37 29.97 -19.13
N ARG A 138 -0.92 31.18 -18.87
CA ARG A 138 -0.53 31.59 -17.52
C ARG A 138 -1.69 31.45 -16.55
N ILE A 139 -1.43 30.83 -15.42
CA ILE A 139 -2.38 30.71 -14.32
C ILE A 139 -1.97 31.76 -13.28
N PRO A 140 -2.84 32.75 -12.97
CA PRO A 140 -2.49 33.81 -12.03
C PRO A 140 -2.04 33.25 -10.68
N GLY A 141 -0.90 33.70 -10.17
CA GLY A 141 -0.35 33.29 -8.88
C GLY A 141 0.35 31.92 -8.88
N LEU A 142 0.40 31.20 -10.00
CA LEU A 142 1.02 29.88 -10.11
C LEU A 142 2.20 29.92 -11.08
N GLY A 143 3.38 29.53 -10.60
CA GLY A 143 4.56 29.35 -11.45
C GLY A 143 4.49 28.01 -12.20
N LEU A 144 4.82 28.05 -13.51
CA LEU A 144 4.91 26.84 -14.35
C LEU A 144 6.35 26.68 -14.84
N ARG A 145 6.87 25.45 -14.78
CA ARG A 145 8.19 25.08 -15.28
C ARG A 145 8.15 23.71 -15.92
N GLY A 146 8.89 23.54 -17.01
CA GLY A 146 9.21 22.21 -17.53
C GLY A 146 10.36 21.57 -16.74
N LEU A 147 10.30 20.27 -16.45
CA LEU A 147 11.39 19.58 -15.79
C LEU A 147 12.69 19.64 -16.62
N HIS A 148 12.58 19.62 -17.94
CA HIS A 148 13.70 19.79 -18.88
C HIS A 148 14.37 21.17 -18.80
N GLU A 149 13.70 22.18 -18.25
CA GLU A 149 14.25 23.52 -18.01
C GLU A 149 15.17 23.57 -16.76
N PHE A 150 15.20 22.49 -15.98
CA PHE A 150 16.09 22.38 -14.82
C PHE A 150 17.52 22.21 -15.30
N GLY A 151 18.24 23.31 -15.32
CA GLY A 151 19.65 23.32 -15.71
C GLY A 151 20.58 22.76 -14.67
N ALA A 152 21.80 22.41 -15.09
CA ALA A 152 22.88 22.10 -14.17
C ALA A 152 23.23 23.35 -13.35
N LEU A 153 22.98 23.30 -12.04
CA LEU A 153 23.40 24.33 -11.11
C LEU A 153 24.79 24.00 -10.56
N PRO A 154 25.69 25.01 -10.39
CA PRO A 154 26.98 24.76 -9.77
C PRO A 154 26.82 24.13 -8.38
N PRO A 155 27.66 23.19 -7.97
CA PRO A 155 27.58 22.51 -6.68
C PRO A 155 27.56 23.44 -5.46
N ASN A 156 28.13 24.63 -5.58
CA ASN A 156 28.22 25.62 -4.50
C ASN A 156 27.12 26.69 -4.55
N HIS A 157 26.08 26.53 -5.37
CA HIS A 157 25.05 27.53 -5.56
C HIS A 157 24.08 27.60 -4.37
N LEU A 158 23.71 26.45 -3.82
CA LEU A 158 22.87 26.29 -2.64
C LEU A 158 23.30 25.03 -1.88
N ALA A 159 23.41 25.14 -0.56
CA ALA A 159 23.54 23.96 0.29
C ALA A 159 22.16 23.32 0.47
N LEU A 160 22.07 22.00 0.22
CA LEU A 160 20.85 21.26 0.59
C LEU A 160 20.71 21.22 2.12
N PRO A 161 19.49 21.28 2.65
CA PRO A 161 19.27 21.41 4.09
C PRO A 161 19.66 20.15 4.84
N GLU A 162 20.27 20.33 6.01
CA GLU A 162 20.49 19.24 6.96
C GLU A 162 19.16 18.77 7.56
N ARG A 163 19.02 17.46 7.71
CA ARG A 163 17.80 16.80 8.21
C ARG A 163 18.17 15.67 9.16
N THR A 164 17.19 15.27 9.96
CA THR A 164 17.29 14.11 10.83
C THR A 164 16.33 12.99 10.38
N GLU A 165 16.57 11.78 10.83
CA GLU A 165 15.69 10.65 10.52
C GLU A 165 14.27 10.81 11.10
N ASN A 166 14.09 11.67 12.09
CA ASN A 166 12.80 11.95 12.73
C ASN A 166 11.95 13.00 11.98
N ASP A 167 12.53 13.70 11.01
CA ASP A 167 11.78 14.61 10.15
C ASP A 167 10.81 13.85 9.25
N LEU A 168 9.71 14.53 8.86
CA LEU A 168 8.75 13.94 7.93
C LEU A 168 9.40 13.72 6.55
N ALA A 169 9.20 12.53 6.01
CA ALA A 169 9.65 12.13 4.69
C ALA A 169 8.49 12.12 3.68
N ALA A 170 7.32 11.65 4.10
CA ALA A 170 6.16 11.51 3.21
C ALA A 170 4.83 11.70 3.96
N LEU A 171 3.79 12.09 3.20
CA LEU A 171 2.38 11.93 3.57
C LEU A 171 1.77 10.89 2.63
N LEU A 172 1.34 9.76 3.18
CA LEU A 172 0.71 8.68 2.41
C LEU A 172 -0.80 8.73 2.62
N TYR A 173 -1.54 9.02 1.55
CA TYR A 173 -2.99 9.16 1.62
C TYR A 173 -3.69 7.82 1.46
N THR A 174 -4.51 7.47 2.45
CA THR A 174 -5.34 6.25 2.46
C THR A 174 -6.81 6.61 2.37
N SER A 175 -7.63 5.70 1.80
CA SER A 175 -9.09 5.83 1.82
C SER A 175 -9.57 5.73 3.26
N GLY A 176 -10.14 6.81 3.79
CA GLY A 176 -10.74 6.82 5.13
C GLY A 176 -12.14 6.18 5.13
N SER A 177 -12.55 5.63 6.28
CA SER A 177 -13.94 5.14 6.52
C SER A 177 -15.00 6.23 6.34
N THR A 178 -14.61 7.50 6.42
CA THR A 178 -15.48 8.69 6.22
C THR A 178 -15.58 9.16 4.77
N GLY A 179 -15.02 8.42 3.81
CA GLY A 179 -15.08 8.74 2.37
C GLY A 179 -14.01 9.72 1.87
N GLN A 180 -13.39 10.52 2.74
CA GLN A 180 -12.29 11.42 2.35
C GLN A 180 -10.92 10.79 2.66
N PRO A 181 -9.94 10.87 1.74
CA PRO A 181 -8.59 10.41 2.00
C PRO A 181 -7.95 11.14 3.17
N LYS A 182 -7.24 10.40 4.04
CA LYS A 182 -6.47 10.92 5.17
C LYS A 182 -4.98 10.70 4.96
N GLY A 183 -4.14 11.69 5.26
CA GLY A 183 -2.69 11.61 5.14
C GLY A 183 -2.05 10.98 6.37
N VAL A 184 -1.31 9.90 6.20
CA VAL A 184 -0.46 9.30 7.25
C VAL A 184 0.91 9.97 7.21
N ALA A 185 1.35 10.55 8.33
CA ALA A 185 2.59 11.30 8.44
C ALA A 185 3.77 10.35 8.75
N VAL A 186 4.62 10.11 7.76
CA VAL A 186 5.70 9.13 7.82
C VAL A 186 7.06 9.83 7.85
N THR A 187 7.93 9.42 8.77
CA THR A 187 9.30 9.95 8.90
C THR A 187 10.29 9.20 8.02
N HIS A 188 11.49 9.77 7.86
CA HIS A 188 12.61 9.06 7.22
C HIS A 188 12.93 7.77 7.96
N ARG A 189 12.97 7.81 9.32
CA ARG A 189 13.19 6.63 10.17
C ARG A 189 12.20 5.50 9.88
N ASN A 190 10.90 5.82 9.73
CA ASN A 190 9.87 4.81 9.47
C ASN A 190 10.15 4.08 8.15
N LEU A 191 10.41 4.84 7.07
CA LEU A 191 10.65 4.27 5.74
C LEU A 191 11.93 3.44 5.69
N LEU A 192 13.01 3.91 6.32
CA LEU A 192 14.29 3.19 6.31
C LEU A 192 14.26 1.95 7.20
N ALA A 193 13.66 2.03 8.38
CA ALA A 193 13.47 0.87 9.24
C ALA A 193 12.62 -0.21 8.54
N GLY A 194 11.56 0.20 7.83
CA GLY A 194 10.74 -0.68 7.02
C GLY A 194 11.54 -1.32 5.88
N ALA A 195 12.30 -0.52 5.13
CA ALA A 195 13.15 -1.02 4.04
C ALA A 195 14.17 -2.04 4.53
N ALA A 196 14.86 -1.75 5.64
CA ALA A 196 15.84 -2.64 6.26
C ALA A 196 15.19 -3.96 6.71
N SER A 197 14.06 -3.89 7.42
CA SER A 197 13.34 -5.08 7.88
C SER A 197 12.88 -5.96 6.72
N VAL A 198 12.26 -5.36 5.68
CA VAL A 198 11.79 -6.11 4.51
C VAL A 198 12.94 -6.73 3.74
N ALA A 199 14.03 -5.98 3.50
CA ALA A 199 15.22 -6.51 2.82
C ALA A 199 15.82 -7.69 3.58
N GLN A 200 15.85 -7.63 4.92
CA GLN A 200 16.39 -8.67 5.78
C GLN A 200 15.58 -9.98 5.69
N TYR A 201 14.26 -9.95 5.92
CA TYR A 201 13.49 -11.20 5.95
C TYR A 201 13.23 -11.79 4.56
N LEU A 202 13.25 -10.98 3.50
CA LEU A 202 13.19 -11.46 2.13
C LEU A 202 14.55 -11.96 1.61
N GLY A 203 15.65 -11.69 2.32
CA GLY A 203 17.00 -12.04 1.87
C GLY A 203 17.38 -11.36 0.56
N LEU A 204 17.02 -10.07 0.39
CA LEU A 204 17.32 -9.32 -0.82
C LEU A 204 18.79 -8.90 -0.88
N ASN A 205 19.28 -8.75 -2.09
CA ASN A 205 20.66 -8.32 -2.37
C ASN A 205 20.74 -7.51 -3.67
N ALA A 206 21.92 -6.96 -3.97
CA ALA A 206 22.15 -6.08 -5.12
C ALA A 206 21.94 -6.76 -6.50
N ALA A 207 21.93 -8.09 -6.58
CA ALA A 207 21.66 -8.81 -7.83
C ALA A 207 20.17 -8.95 -8.14
N ASP A 208 19.29 -8.61 -7.20
CA ASP A 208 17.85 -8.73 -7.38
C ASP A 208 17.28 -7.68 -8.35
N ARG A 209 16.17 -8.06 -8.96
CA ARG A 209 15.44 -7.26 -9.92
C ARG A 209 13.96 -7.25 -9.53
N LEU A 210 13.52 -6.16 -8.92
CA LEU A 210 12.16 -6.02 -8.42
C LEU A 210 11.26 -5.41 -9.50
N LEU A 211 10.08 -6.00 -9.72
CA LEU A 211 9.08 -5.43 -10.60
C LEU A 211 8.10 -4.54 -9.82
N ALA A 212 8.14 -3.24 -10.07
CA ALA A 212 7.28 -2.27 -9.41
C ALA A 212 5.95 -2.12 -10.17
N VAL A 213 4.94 -2.91 -9.81
CA VAL A 213 3.59 -2.89 -10.41
C VAL A 213 2.57 -2.12 -9.58
N LEU A 214 2.79 -1.99 -8.27
CA LEU A 214 1.87 -1.30 -7.36
C LEU A 214 2.10 0.21 -7.38
N PRO A 215 1.06 1.04 -7.17
CA PRO A 215 1.21 2.50 -7.12
C PRO A 215 2.12 2.96 -5.99
N PHE A 216 2.98 3.95 -6.23
CA PHE A 216 3.89 4.50 -5.20
C PHE A 216 3.18 5.35 -4.14
N SER A 217 1.93 5.72 -4.35
CA SER A 217 1.06 6.32 -3.35
C SER A 217 0.55 5.33 -2.30
N PHE A 218 0.72 4.04 -2.55
CA PHE A 218 0.45 2.96 -1.62
C PHE A 218 1.76 2.56 -0.93
N ASP A 219 1.76 2.41 0.40
CA ASP A 219 2.94 2.08 1.19
C ASP A 219 3.67 0.82 0.67
N TYR A 220 2.91 -0.20 0.28
CA TYR A 220 3.45 -1.42 -0.30
C TYR A 220 4.08 -1.20 -1.69
N GLY A 221 3.55 -0.28 -2.49
CA GLY A 221 4.15 0.13 -3.77
C GLY A 221 5.44 0.92 -3.55
N LEU A 222 5.42 1.91 -2.65
CA LEU A 222 6.60 2.71 -2.31
C LEU A 222 7.72 1.83 -1.73
N SER A 223 7.34 0.81 -0.96
CA SER A 223 8.29 -0.12 -0.34
C SER A 223 9.12 -0.90 -1.38
N GLN A 224 8.62 -1.09 -2.60
CA GLN A 224 9.40 -1.73 -3.66
C GLN A 224 10.62 -0.90 -4.06
N LEU A 225 10.48 0.44 -4.11
CA LEU A 225 11.61 1.34 -4.35
C LEU A 225 12.56 1.36 -3.15
N THR A 226 12.01 1.62 -1.95
CA THR A 226 12.85 1.82 -0.76
C THR A 226 13.61 0.57 -0.38
N THR A 227 13.00 -0.61 -0.48
CA THR A 227 13.63 -1.90 -0.17
C THR A 227 14.67 -2.30 -1.20
N ALA A 228 14.37 -2.11 -2.50
CA ALA A 228 15.34 -2.40 -3.57
C ALA A 228 16.59 -1.53 -3.44
N PHE A 229 16.42 -0.23 -3.30
CA PHE A 229 17.56 0.69 -3.23
C PHE A 229 18.32 0.57 -1.90
N TYR A 230 17.68 0.10 -0.83
CA TYR A 230 18.39 -0.18 0.42
C TYR A 230 19.52 -1.20 0.24
N VAL A 231 19.33 -2.19 -0.64
CA VAL A 231 20.32 -3.22 -0.96
C VAL A 231 21.08 -2.98 -2.28
N GLY A 232 20.79 -1.89 -3.00
CA GLY A 232 21.40 -1.60 -4.30
C GLY A 232 20.86 -2.47 -5.45
N ALA A 233 19.64 -2.99 -5.31
CA ALA A 233 18.96 -3.79 -6.31
C ALA A 233 18.29 -2.92 -7.39
N ARG A 234 18.02 -3.55 -8.55
CA ARG A 234 17.37 -2.92 -9.71
C ARG A 234 15.85 -2.91 -9.52
N VAL A 235 15.21 -1.82 -9.95
CA VAL A 235 13.74 -1.72 -10.05
C VAL A 235 13.32 -1.57 -11.50
N VAL A 236 12.41 -2.43 -11.95
CA VAL A 236 11.74 -2.35 -13.26
C VAL A 236 10.37 -1.72 -13.04
N LEU A 237 10.12 -0.59 -13.69
CA LEU A 237 8.87 0.16 -13.58
C LEU A 237 7.86 -0.36 -14.60
N LEU A 238 6.64 -0.65 -14.18
CA LEU A 238 5.59 -1.11 -15.08
C LEU A 238 4.21 -0.60 -14.62
N ASP A 239 3.51 0.07 -15.53
CA ASP A 239 2.06 0.27 -15.47
C ASP A 239 1.42 -0.67 -16.49
N TYR A 240 0.94 -1.83 -16.03
CA TYR A 240 0.37 -2.86 -16.92
C TYR A 240 -1.13 -2.68 -17.12
N LEU A 241 -1.60 -3.06 -18.29
CA LEU A 241 -3.02 -3.14 -18.63
C LEU A 241 -3.51 -4.59 -18.68
N LEU A 242 -2.67 -5.49 -19.18
CA LEU A 242 -2.98 -6.90 -19.36
C LEU A 242 -1.96 -7.80 -18.64
N PRO A 243 -2.34 -8.98 -18.15
CA PRO A 243 -1.41 -9.93 -17.54
C PRO A 243 -0.20 -10.27 -18.43
N ARG A 244 -0.38 -10.23 -19.76
CA ARG A 244 0.70 -10.49 -20.72
C ARG A 244 1.82 -9.43 -20.69
N ASP A 245 1.52 -8.21 -20.23
CA ASP A 245 2.54 -7.16 -20.06
C ASP A 245 3.50 -7.53 -18.94
N LEU A 246 2.97 -8.14 -17.87
CA LEU A 246 3.78 -8.70 -16.77
C LEU A 246 4.71 -9.81 -17.27
N TYR A 247 4.16 -10.78 -18.03
CA TYR A 247 4.95 -11.87 -18.61
C TYR A 247 6.14 -11.34 -19.42
N LYS A 248 5.86 -10.44 -20.38
CA LYS A 248 6.89 -9.86 -21.24
C LYS A 248 7.97 -9.15 -20.43
N THR A 249 7.56 -8.34 -19.44
CA THR A 249 8.48 -7.56 -18.64
C THR A 249 9.33 -8.44 -17.72
N ILE A 250 8.71 -9.43 -17.05
CA ILE A 250 9.41 -10.38 -16.17
C ILE A 250 10.45 -11.16 -16.97
N THR A 251 10.05 -11.73 -18.11
CA THR A 251 10.94 -12.53 -18.95
C THR A 251 12.07 -11.69 -19.54
N ARG A 252 11.74 -10.50 -20.08
CA ARG A 252 12.72 -9.60 -20.71
C ARG A 252 13.79 -9.13 -19.76
N HIS A 253 13.40 -8.72 -18.55
CA HIS A 253 14.32 -8.12 -17.58
C HIS A 253 14.83 -9.14 -16.54
N GLY A 254 14.40 -10.40 -16.61
CA GLY A 254 14.77 -11.45 -15.67
C GLY A 254 14.42 -11.07 -14.24
N VAL A 255 13.19 -10.60 -14.02
CA VAL A 255 12.71 -10.18 -12.70
C VAL A 255 12.81 -11.31 -11.71
N SER A 256 13.40 -11.06 -10.53
CA SER A 256 13.56 -12.06 -9.46
C SER A 256 12.56 -11.90 -8.33
N VAL A 257 11.96 -10.71 -8.18
CA VAL A 257 11.04 -10.39 -7.06
C VAL A 257 9.79 -9.72 -7.59
N LEU A 258 8.64 -10.30 -7.27
CA LEU A 258 7.33 -9.76 -7.61
C LEU A 258 6.48 -9.56 -6.35
N ALA A 259 6.06 -8.33 -6.14
CA ALA A 259 5.14 -7.97 -5.08
C ALA A 259 3.73 -7.76 -5.65
N GLY A 260 2.73 -8.39 -5.04
CA GLY A 260 1.35 -8.32 -5.51
C GLY A 260 0.33 -8.27 -4.40
N VAL A 261 -0.85 -7.79 -4.76
CA VAL A 261 -2.08 -7.89 -3.97
C VAL A 261 -2.88 -9.12 -4.44
N PRO A 262 -3.87 -9.62 -3.66
CA PRO A 262 -4.61 -10.83 -4.01
C PRO A 262 -5.21 -10.83 -5.42
N THR A 263 -5.71 -9.69 -5.89
CA THR A 263 -6.27 -9.55 -7.24
C THR A 263 -5.25 -9.80 -8.34
N LEU A 264 -4.01 -9.33 -8.18
CA LEU A 264 -2.93 -9.60 -9.12
C LEU A 264 -2.55 -11.08 -9.11
N TRP A 265 -2.39 -11.67 -7.94
CA TRP A 265 -2.05 -13.09 -7.81
C TRP A 265 -3.12 -13.99 -8.41
N HIS A 266 -4.39 -13.62 -8.23
CA HIS A 266 -5.50 -14.34 -8.83
C HIS A 266 -5.46 -14.31 -10.37
N GLN A 267 -5.17 -13.15 -10.94
CA GLN A 267 -4.98 -13.00 -12.38
C GLN A 267 -3.81 -13.85 -12.91
N LEU A 268 -2.66 -13.81 -12.20
CA LEU A 268 -1.45 -14.53 -12.63
C LEU A 268 -1.58 -16.04 -12.48
N ALA A 269 -2.17 -16.52 -11.38
CA ALA A 269 -2.34 -17.95 -11.13
C ALA A 269 -3.14 -18.69 -12.22
N ASN A 270 -3.96 -17.97 -12.98
CA ASN A 270 -4.78 -18.50 -14.06
C ASN A 270 -4.13 -18.40 -15.45
N GLN A 271 -2.90 -17.88 -15.55
CA GLN A 271 -2.22 -17.74 -16.85
C GLN A 271 -1.48 -19.02 -17.22
N GLU A 272 -1.62 -19.48 -18.46
CA GLU A 272 -0.95 -20.69 -18.95
C GLU A 272 0.59 -20.58 -18.91
N TRP A 273 1.13 -19.40 -19.14
CA TRP A 273 2.56 -19.12 -19.18
C TRP A 273 3.22 -18.92 -17.80
N LEU A 274 2.48 -19.09 -16.70
CA LEU A 274 3.04 -18.84 -15.35
C LEU A 274 4.29 -19.69 -15.07
N ASP A 275 4.32 -20.95 -15.54
CA ASP A 275 5.44 -21.88 -15.36
C ASP A 275 6.73 -21.44 -16.07
N GLU A 276 6.62 -20.50 -17.02
CA GLU A 276 7.75 -19.99 -17.79
C GLU A 276 8.54 -18.91 -17.02
N LEU A 277 7.98 -18.38 -15.91
CA LEU A 277 8.58 -17.30 -15.13
C LEU A 277 9.68 -17.82 -14.18
N LEU A 278 10.65 -18.54 -14.71
CA LEU A 278 11.73 -19.22 -13.96
C LEU A 278 12.70 -18.27 -13.25
N SER A 279 12.71 -16.99 -13.61
CA SER A 279 13.55 -15.99 -12.93
C SER A 279 13.00 -15.55 -11.57
N LEU A 280 11.71 -15.79 -11.30
CA LEU A 280 11.08 -15.40 -10.05
C LEU A 280 11.56 -16.30 -8.91
N ARG A 281 12.24 -15.70 -7.93
CA ARG A 281 12.67 -16.37 -6.70
C ARG A 281 11.87 -15.97 -5.47
N ILE A 282 11.25 -14.77 -5.47
CA ILE A 282 10.45 -14.24 -4.36
C ILE A 282 9.12 -13.70 -4.88
N LEU A 283 8.06 -14.19 -4.26
CA LEU A 283 6.69 -13.70 -4.43
C LEU A 283 6.22 -13.15 -3.08
N THR A 284 5.66 -11.96 -3.06
CA THR A 284 5.13 -11.41 -1.81
C THR A 284 3.67 -11.01 -1.98
N ASN A 285 2.83 -11.34 -1.01
CA ASN A 285 1.43 -10.92 -0.96
C ASN A 285 1.16 -10.05 0.26
N SER A 286 0.46 -8.95 0.07
CA SER A 286 -0.05 -8.10 1.14
C SER A 286 -1.29 -7.33 0.68
N GLY A 287 -1.95 -6.62 1.62
CA GLY A 287 -3.12 -5.80 1.31
C GLY A 287 -4.45 -6.57 1.24
N GLY A 288 -4.42 -7.86 1.54
CA GLY A 288 -5.56 -8.76 1.65
C GLY A 288 -5.12 -10.20 1.78
N ARG A 289 -6.03 -11.06 2.24
CA ARG A 289 -5.80 -12.50 2.33
C ARG A 289 -5.72 -13.11 0.92
N LEU A 290 -4.75 -13.98 0.72
CA LEU A 290 -4.62 -14.77 -0.51
C LEU A 290 -5.39 -16.09 -0.35
N PRO A 291 -6.37 -16.42 -1.23
CA PRO A 291 -7.13 -17.65 -1.14
C PRO A 291 -6.24 -18.90 -1.23
N LEU A 292 -6.55 -19.94 -0.44
CA LEU A 292 -5.77 -21.17 -0.38
C LEU A 292 -5.58 -21.82 -1.77
N ALA A 293 -6.60 -21.78 -2.61
CA ALA A 293 -6.52 -22.31 -3.97
C ALA A 293 -5.45 -21.59 -4.82
N VAL A 294 -5.34 -20.26 -4.65
CA VAL A 294 -4.33 -19.45 -5.35
C VAL A 294 -2.94 -19.75 -4.79
N ILE A 295 -2.79 -19.87 -3.46
CA ILE A 295 -1.53 -20.26 -2.81
C ILE A 295 -1.04 -21.60 -3.38
N LYS A 296 -1.89 -22.63 -3.36
CA LYS A 296 -1.55 -23.96 -3.87
C LYS A 296 -1.16 -23.91 -5.36
N ARG A 297 -1.88 -23.15 -6.17
CA ARG A 297 -1.60 -23.02 -7.60
C ARG A 297 -0.27 -22.31 -7.87
N LEU A 298 0.02 -21.21 -7.16
CA LEU A 298 1.30 -20.50 -7.28
C LEU A 298 2.47 -21.41 -6.88
N ARG A 299 2.37 -22.09 -5.74
CA ARG A 299 3.45 -22.98 -5.25
C ARG A 299 3.67 -24.20 -6.15
N SER A 300 2.61 -24.78 -6.74
CA SER A 300 2.75 -25.92 -7.66
C SER A 300 3.37 -25.51 -9.00
N ARG A 301 3.10 -24.29 -9.47
CA ARG A 301 3.56 -23.80 -10.77
C ARG A 301 4.90 -23.06 -10.72
N LEU A 302 5.25 -22.51 -9.57
CA LEU A 302 6.53 -21.83 -9.29
C LEU A 302 7.19 -22.45 -8.04
N PRO A 303 7.58 -23.73 -8.09
CA PRO A 303 8.05 -24.47 -6.90
C PRO A 303 9.36 -23.91 -6.32
N GLU A 304 10.20 -23.28 -7.14
CA GLU A 304 11.46 -22.67 -6.71
C GLU A 304 11.28 -21.27 -6.13
N ALA A 305 10.11 -20.66 -6.32
CA ALA A 305 9.83 -19.32 -5.82
C ALA A 305 9.32 -19.36 -4.37
N GLN A 306 9.93 -18.55 -3.53
CA GLN A 306 9.54 -18.37 -2.14
C GLN A 306 8.34 -17.44 -2.03
N LEU A 307 7.20 -17.95 -1.53
CA LEU A 307 5.99 -17.15 -1.32
C LEU A 307 5.91 -16.67 0.13
N PHE A 308 5.96 -15.35 0.32
CA PHE A 308 5.78 -14.70 1.62
C PHE A 308 4.36 -14.12 1.73
N LEU A 309 3.61 -14.51 2.76
CA LEU A 309 2.34 -13.88 3.10
C LEU A 309 2.60 -12.82 4.16
N MET A 310 2.20 -11.57 3.87
CA MET A 310 2.53 -10.43 4.71
C MET A 310 1.27 -9.66 5.10
N TYR A 311 1.31 -9.05 6.28
CA TYR A 311 0.29 -8.13 6.74
C TYR A 311 0.94 -6.81 7.18
N GLY A 312 0.24 -5.71 6.96
CA GLY A 312 0.65 -4.38 7.36
C GLY A 312 -0.46 -3.36 7.16
N LEU A 313 -0.23 -2.19 7.71
CA LEU A 313 -1.11 -1.02 7.60
C LEU A 313 -0.23 0.21 7.34
N THR A 314 -0.76 1.20 6.67
CA THR A 314 0.02 2.41 6.30
C THR A 314 0.55 3.15 7.53
N GLU A 315 -0.17 3.06 8.65
CA GLU A 315 0.19 3.63 9.94
C GLU A 315 1.44 3.00 10.59
N ALA A 316 1.85 1.78 10.14
CA ALA A 316 3.03 1.08 10.63
C ALA A 316 3.84 0.39 9.51
N PHE A 317 3.61 0.76 8.26
CA PHE A 317 4.29 0.26 7.07
C PHE A 317 4.13 -1.25 6.85
N ARG A 318 4.75 -2.10 7.67
CA ARG A 318 4.67 -3.56 7.65
C ARG A 318 4.68 -4.09 9.08
N SER A 319 3.79 -5.03 9.40
CA SER A 319 3.69 -5.56 10.76
C SER A 319 4.18 -6.98 10.88
N THR A 320 3.74 -7.86 10.00
CA THR A 320 4.05 -9.28 10.09
C THR A 320 4.35 -9.91 8.73
N TYR A 321 5.02 -11.04 8.75
CA TYR A 321 5.22 -11.91 7.60
C TYR A 321 5.20 -13.39 8.00
N LEU A 322 4.68 -14.23 7.12
CA LEU A 322 4.75 -15.68 7.20
C LEU A 322 5.87 -16.16 6.29
N PRO A 323 6.88 -16.88 6.83
CA PRO A 323 7.96 -17.47 6.04
C PRO A 323 7.44 -18.50 5.03
N PRO A 324 8.13 -18.72 3.89
CA PRO A 324 7.69 -19.63 2.82
C PRO A 324 7.52 -21.08 3.23
N ASP A 325 8.32 -21.55 4.18
CA ASP A 325 8.30 -22.90 4.75
C ASP A 325 7.09 -23.16 5.67
N GLU A 326 6.50 -22.11 6.21
CA GLU A 326 5.30 -22.17 7.05
C GLU A 326 3.98 -22.06 6.26
N VAL A 327 4.03 -21.66 5.00
CA VAL A 327 2.82 -21.36 4.20
C VAL A 327 1.92 -22.59 4.02
N ASP A 328 2.49 -23.79 3.87
CA ASP A 328 1.70 -25.02 3.70
C ASP A 328 1.07 -25.49 5.02
N MET A 329 1.73 -25.21 6.14
CA MET A 329 1.24 -25.60 7.47
C MET A 329 0.24 -24.60 8.04
N ARG A 330 0.43 -23.30 7.73
CA ARG A 330 -0.35 -22.17 8.30
C ARG A 330 -0.82 -21.20 7.21
N PRO A 331 -1.52 -21.67 6.16
CA PRO A 331 -1.86 -20.82 5.00
C PRO A 331 -2.79 -19.63 5.34
N ASP A 332 -3.43 -19.67 6.50
CA ASP A 332 -4.36 -18.65 7.01
C ASP A 332 -3.67 -17.64 7.92
N SER A 333 -2.42 -17.89 8.30
CA SER A 333 -1.68 -17.03 9.21
C SER A 333 -1.16 -15.79 8.48
N ILE A 334 -1.18 -14.64 9.17
CA ILE A 334 -0.48 -13.43 8.75
C ILE A 334 0.97 -13.41 9.26
N GLY A 335 1.43 -14.49 9.89
CA GLY A 335 2.81 -14.69 10.33
C GLY A 335 3.11 -14.12 11.71
N LYS A 336 4.37 -13.78 11.92
CA LYS A 336 4.93 -13.18 13.13
C LYS A 336 5.47 -11.78 12.84
N ALA A 337 5.80 -11.04 13.90
CA ALA A 337 6.39 -9.70 13.79
C ALA A 337 7.59 -9.67 12.83
N ILE A 338 7.69 -8.61 12.03
CA ILE A 338 8.89 -8.33 11.23
C ILE A 338 10.08 -8.01 12.14
N PRO A 339 11.33 -8.13 11.65
CA PRO A 339 12.48 -7.65 12.38
C PRO A 339 12.30 -6.20 12.83
N ASN A 340 12.74 -5.88 14.06
CA ASN A 340 12.65 -4.56 14.65
C ASN A 340 11.22 -4.02 14.86
N ALA A 341 10.25 -4.93 15.02
CA ALA A 341 8.88 -4.58 15.42
C ALA A 341 8.43 -5.49 16.58
N ARG A 342 7.52 -4.95 17.39
CA ARG A 342 6.85 -5.67 18.46
C ARG A 342 5.36 -5.65 18.20
N ILE A 343 4.76 -6.84 18.16
CA ILE A 343 3.32 -7.02 17.97
C ILE A 343 2.75 -7.63 19.23
N SER A 344 1.67 -7.03 19.72
CA SER A 344 0.89 -7.55 20.85
C SER A 344 -0.57 -7.72 20.42
N VAL A 345 -1.26 -8.68 21.04
CA VAL A 345 -2.71 -8.87 20.92
C VAL A 345 -3.31 -8.47 22.26
N LEU A 346 -4.07 -7.39 22.29
CA LEU A 346 -4.54 -6.78 23.52
C LEU A 346 -6.06 -6.75 23.58
N ARG A 347 -6.60 -6.90 24.81
CA ARG A 347 -8.00 -6.64 25.11
C ARG A 347 -8.29 -5.14 25.08
N GLU A 348 -9.55 -4.77 25.20
CA GLU A 348 -9.99 -3.36 25.24
C GLU A 348 -9.41 -2.59 26.44
N ASP A 349 -9.15 -3.27 27.57
CA ASP A 349 -8.52 -2.70 28.74
C ASP A 349 -6.99 -2.58 28.64
N GLY A 350 -6.41 -3.01 27.52
CA GLY A 350 -4.96 -2.99 27.26
C GLY A 350 -4.20 -4.18 27.83
N SER A 351 -4.84 -5.13 28.50
CA SER A 351 -4.19 -6.33 29.00
C SER A 351 -3.89 -7.32 27.85
N PRO A 352 -2.78 -8.10 27.92
CA PRO A 352 -2.46 -9.11 26.91
C PRO A 352 -3.51 -10.22 26.85
N CYS A 353 -3.85 -10.65 25.62
CA CYS A 353 -4.70 -11.80 25.38
C CYS A 353 -3.95 -13.10 25.64
N ALA A 354 -4.67 -14.13 26.10
CA ALA A 354 -4.17 -15.50 26.13
C ALA A 354 -4.03 -16.09 24.70
N PRO A 355 -3.26 -17.16 24.48
CA PRO A 355 -3.25 -17.87 23.21
C PRO A 355 -4.66 -18.22 22.73
N HIS A 356 -4.93 -18.02 21.44
CA HIS A 356 -6.23 -18.19 20.76
C HIS A 356 -7.34 -17.20 21.17
N GLU A 357 -7.12 -16.36 22.16
CA GLU A 357 -8.07 -15.28 22.50
C GLU A 357 -8.01 -14.18 21.44
N ILE A 358 -9.19 -13.65 21.09
CA ILE A 358 -9.31 -12.58 20.10
C ILE A 358 -9.11 -11.23 20.79
N GLY A 359 -8.20 -10.43 20.25
CA GLY A 359 -7.92 -9.07 20.69
C GLY A 359 -7.54 -8.16 19.54
N GLU A 360 -7.22 -6.91 19.87
CA GLU A 360 -6.74 -5.94 18.89
C GLU A 360 -5.24 -6.11 18.65
N LEU A 361 -4.82 -6.08 17.38
CA LEU A 361 -3.41 -6.03 17.03
C LEU A 361 -2.83 -4.65 17.33
N VAL A 362 -1.81 -4.61 18.16
CA VAL A 362 -1.05 -3.39 18.51
C VAL A 362 0.38 -3.54 18.04
N HIS A 363 0.86 -2.56 17.24
CA HIS A 363 2.20 -2.58 16.67
C HIS A 363 3.03 -1.44 17.27
N CYS A 364 4.20 -1.75 17.79
CA CYS A 364 5.18 -0.82 18.33
C CYS A 364 6.53 -1.01 17.64
N GLY A 365 7.28 0.09 17.51
CA GLY A 365 8.61 0.07 16.89
C GLY A 365 8.85 1.21 15.89
N PRO A 366 10.03 1.25 15.28
CA PRO A 366 10.48 2.37 14.47
C PRO A 366 9.69 2.58 13.16
N THR A 367 8.85 1.62 12.76
CA THR A 367 7.98 1.74 11.57
C THR A 367 6.68 2.47 11.85
N VAL A 368 6.31 2.71 13.12
CA VAL A 368 5.09 3.41 13.52
C VAL A 368 5.15 4.87 13.10
N ALA A 369 4.15 5.32 12.32
CA ALA A 369 4.03 6.67 11.82
C ALA A 369 3.80 7.70 12.95
N ARG A 370 3.95 8.99 12.64
CA ARG A 370 3.75 10.09 13.62
C ARG A 370 2.27 10.33 13.96
N GLY A 371 1.35 9.90 13.10
CA GLY A 371 -0.07 10.16 13.24
C GLY A 371 -0.71 10.49 11.90
N TYR A 372 -1.92 11.01 11.94
CA TYR A 372 -2.64 11.53 10.79
C TYR A 372 -2.40 13.03 10.62
N TRP A 373 -2.11 13.44 9.39
CA TRP A 373 -1.91 14.83 9.04
C TRP A 373 -3.19 15.64 9.27
N ASN A 374 -3.09 16.79 9.92
CA ASN A 374 -4.20 17.67 10.28
C ASN A 374 -5.36 17.02 11.09
N ASP A 375 -5.14 15.82 11.66
CA ASP A 375 -6.18 15.13 12.44
C ASP A 375 -5.62 14.64 13.79
N PRO A 376 -5.45 15.55 14.77
CA PRO A 376 -4.89 15.19 16.07
C PRO A 376 -5.84 14.30 16.89
N LEU A 377 -7.15 14.39 16.70
CA LEU A 377 -8.12 13.58 17.46
C LEU A 377 -8.01 12.11 17.08
N ARG A 378 -8.08 11.79 15.79
CA ARG A 378 -7.87 10.41 15.32
C ARG A 378 -6.46 9.92 15.57
N SER A 379 -5.47 10.81 15.51
CA SER A 379 -4.10 10.44 15.88
C SER A 379 -4.03 9.98 17.32
N ALA A 380 -4.65 10.69 18.26
CA ALA A 380 -4.67 10.30 19.67
C ALA A 380 -5.44 8.99 19.94
N GLU A 381 -6.44 8.66 19.13
CA GLU A 381 -7.16 7.40 19.22
C GLU A 381 -6.34 6.19 18.79
N ARG A 382 -5.58 6.35 17.69
CA ARG A 382 -4.85 5.25 17.03
C ARG A 382 -3.40 5.12 17.45
N PHE A 383 -2.72 6.24 17.74
CA PHE A 383 -1.31 6.29 18.13
C PHE A 383 -1.19 6.63 19.60
N ARG A 384 -1.12 5.62 20.42
CA ARG A 384 -1.08 5.75 21.87
C ARG A 384 -0.09 4.75 22.49
N PRO A 385 0.40 4.98 23.72
CA PRO A 385 1.23 4.02 24.40
C PRO A 385 0.55 2.65 24.55
N SER A 386 1.33 1.59 24.62
CA SER A 386 0.83 0.25 24.94
C SER A 386 1.11 -0.06 26.41
N PRO A 387 0.09 -0.36 27.23
CA PRO A 387 0.28 -0.75 28.62
C PRO A 387 1.21 -1.96 28.79
N ALA A 388 1.20 -2.89 27.82
CA ALA A 388 2.07 -4.07 27.82
C ALA A 388 3.57 -3.74 27.70
N LEU A 389 3.96 -2.48 27.46
CA LEU A 389 5.34 -2.03 27.36
C LEU A 389 5.82 -1.24 28.58
N GLU A 390 4.92 -0.79 29.45
CA GLU A 390 5.28 0.03 30.61
C GLU A 390 6.26 -0.69 31.54
N ASP A 391 6.12 -1.99 31.72
CA ASP A 391 7.01 -2.82 32.54
C ASP A 391 8.42 -3.02 31.94
N CYS A 392 8.60 -2.74 30.63
CA CYS A 392 9.88 -2.96 29.95
C CYS A 392 10.89 -1.81 30.13
N HIS A 393 10.45 -0.65 30.62
CA HIS A 393 11.27 0.57 30.65
C HIS A 393 11.85 0.91 32.04
N GLY A 394 11.67 0.03 33.05
CA GLY A 394 12.32 0.19 34.35
C GLY A 394 12.02 1.51 35.05
N GLY A 395 10.82 2.06 34.88
CA GLY A 395 10.41 3.35 35.48
C GLY A 395 10.89 4.61 34.73
N LEU A 396 11.46 4.44 33.53
CA LEU A 396 11.71 5.58 32.63
C LEU A 396 10.40 6.02 31.98
N ASP A 397 10.17 7.33 31.93
CA ASP A 397 9.01 7.96 31.26
C ASP A 397 9.16 7.90 29.74
N ALA A 398 9.33 6.69 29.19
CA ALA A 398 9.52 6.43 27.77
C ALA A 398 8.21 5.97 27.15
N HIS A 399 7.36 6.92 26.78
CA HIS A 399 6.13 6.63 26.05
C HIS A 399 6.44 6.36 24.59
N GLU A 400 6.76 5.10 24.25
CA GLU A 400 6.80 4.67 22.86
C GLU A 400 5.37 4.64 22.32
N LEU A 401 5.09 5.42 21.27
CA LEU A 401 3.80 5.37 20.58
C LEU A 401 3.70 4.09 19.77
N CYS A 402 2.63 3.36 20.01
CA CYS A 402 2.24 2.18 19.23
C CYS A 402 1.00 2.51 18.41
N VAL A 403 0.82 1.85 17.28
CA VAL A 403 -0.44 1.95 16.55
C VAL A 403 -1.39 0.84 16.98
N TRP A 404 -2.59 1.22 17.39
CA TRP A 404 -3.72 0.36 17.64
C TRP A 404 -4.47 0.21 16.31
N SER A 405 -4.34 -0.96 15.69
CA SER A 405 -4.68 -1.15 14.28
C SER A 405 -6.19 -1.08 13.99
N GLY A 406 -7.04 -1.37 14.99
CA GLY A 406 -8.46 -1.63 14.80
C GLY A 406 -8.74 -2.98 14.13
N ASP A 407 -7.71 -3.81 13.97
CA ASP A 407 -7.83 -5.13 13.39
C ASP A 407 -7.86 -6.17 14.53
N LYS A 408 -8.90 -7.01 14.55
CA LYS A 408 -9.02 -8.12 15.48
C LYS A 408 -8.23 -9.31 14.96
N VAL A 409 -7.39 -9.85 15.83
CA VAL A 409 -6.53 -11.00 15.54
C VAL A 409 -6.56 -11.97 16.73
N ARG A 410 -6.10 -13.18 16.50
CA ARG A 410 -5.72 -14.11 17.56
C ARG A 410 -4.29 -14.58 17.34
N MET A 411 -3.59 -14.98 18.40
CA MET A 411 -2.23 -15.52 18.35
C MET A 411 -2.25 -16.94 18.88
N ASP A 412 -1.57 -17.87 18.22
CA ASP A 412 -1.42 -19.23 18.71
C ASP A 412 -0.27 -19.36 19.74
N GLU A 413 -0.05 -20.57 20.28
CA GLU A 413 0.99 -20.85 21.27
C GLU A 413 2.40 -20.67 20.70
N ASP A 414 2.56 -20.83 19.38
CA ASP A 414 3.83 -20.62 18.67
C ASP A 414 4.08 -19.15 18.32
N GLY A 415 3.12 -18.26 18.60
CA GLY A 415 3.20 -16.81 18.34
C GLY A 415 2.84 -16.42 16.91
N TYR A 416 2.20 -17.29 16.12
CA TYR A 416 1.65 -16.94 14.82
C TYR A 416 0.31 -16.24 14.96
N LEU A 417 0.10 -15.23 14.15
CA LEU A 417 -1.07 -14.36 14.18
C LEU A 417 -2.04 -14.73 13.04
N TYR A 418 -3.33 -14.66 13.37
CA TYR A 418 -4.42 -14.95 12.45
C TYR A 418 -5.38 -13.77 12.45
N PHE A 419 -5.60 -13.18 11.27
CA PHE A 419 -6.55 -12.10 11.10
C PHE A 419 -7.98 -12.61 11.21
N ILE A 420 -8.82 -11.91 11.97
CA ILE A 420 -10.23 -12.25 12.17
C ILE A 420 -11.13 -11.26 11.44
N SER A 421 -10.96 -9.96 11.71
CA SER A 421 -11.79 -8.91 11.11
C SER A 421 -11.22 -7.52 11.41
N ARG A 422 -11.81 -6.49 10.80
CA ARG A 422 -11.69 -5.11 11.27
C ARG A 422 -12.84 -4.78 12.21
N ASP A 423 -12.57 -3.93 13.21
CA ASP A 423 -13.66 -3.44 14.09
C ASP A 423 -14.77 -2.74 13.29
N ASP A 424 -14.39 -2.02 12.24
CA ASP A 424 -15.31 -1.32 11.33
C ASP A 424 -16.02 -2.24 10.32
N ASP A 425 -15.54 -3.47 10.13
CA ASP A 425 -16.03 -4.45 9.15
C ASP A 425 -16.86 -5.58 9.78
N MET A 426 -16.92 -5.67 11.12
CA MET A 426 -17.76 -6.68 11.80
C MET A 426 -19.22 -6.45 11.49
N LEU A 427 -19.89 -7.48 10.98
CA LEU A 427 -21.32 -7.48 10.74
C LEU A 427 -22.05 -7.58 12.07
N LYS A 428 -23.05 -6.73 12.28
CA LYS A 428 -23.87 -6.71 13.50
C LYS A 428 -25.27 -7.24 13.18
N SER A 429 -25.39 -8.55 13.01
CA SER A 429 -26.65 -9.20 12.64
C SER A 429 -27.25 -9.97 13.80
N SER A 430 -28.55 -9.78 14.05
CA SER A 430 -29.30 -10.49 15.09
C SER A 430 -28.66 -10.43 16.49
N GLY A 431 -27.97 -9.32 16.81
CA GLY A 431 -27.27 -9.14 18.09
C GLY A 431 -25.88 -9.83 18.16
N TYR A 432 -25.47 -10.52 17.11
CA TYR A 432 -24.13 -11.13 17.01
C TYR A 432 -23.17 -10.22 16.28
N ARG A 433 -21.90 -10.29 16.69
CA ARG A 433 -20.76 -9.74 15.92
C ARG A 433 -20.16 -10.88 15.08
N ILE A 434 -20.24 -10.75 13.76
CA ILE A 434 -19.94 -11.79 12.80
C ILE A 434 -18.77 -11.33 11.93
N SER A 435 -17.76 -12.16 11.79
CA SER A 435 -16.66 -11.91 10.87
C SER A 435 -17.12 -12.14 9.42
N PRO A 436 -17.03 -11.15 8.52
CA PRO A 436 -17.25 -11.38 7.10
C PRO A 436 -16.35 -12.49 6.54
N GLN A 437 -15.14 -12.56 7.06
CA GLN A 437 -14.12 -13.53 6.68
C GLN A 437 -14.59 -14.99 6.83
N GLU A 438 -15.29 -15.32 7.94
CA GLU A 438 -15.78 -16.68 8.17
C GLU A 438 -16.79 -17.10 7.10
N ILE A 439 -17.60 -16.16 6.65
CA ILE A 439 -18.59 -16.39 5.58
C ILE A 439 -17.88 -16.53 4.24
N GLU A 440 -16.93 -15.63 3.95
CA GLU A 440 -16.12 -15.64 2.72
C GLU A 440 -15.33 -16.94 2.59
N ASP A 441 -14.74 -17.46 3.68
CA ASP A 441 -14.01 -18.72 3.70
C ASP A 441 -14.89 -19.92 3.32
N VAL A 442 -16.11 -19.97 3.84
CA VAL A 442 -17.07 -21.02 3.49
C VAL A 442 -17.47 -20.93 2.02
N LEU A 443 -17.67 -19.72 1.50
CA LEU A 443 -17.96 -19.52 0.07
C LEU A 443 -16.80 -19.99 -0.81
N TYR A 444 -15.54 -19.67 -0.46
CA TYR A 444 -14.35 -20.15 -1.16
C TYR A 444 -14.21 -21.67 -1.10
N ALA A 445 -14.53 -22.29 0.06
CA ALA A 445 -14.44 -23.73 0.23
C ALA A 445 -15.39 -24.54 -0.67
N SER A 446 -16.42 -23.90 -1.21
CA SER A 446 -17.32 -24.54 -2.21
C SER A 446 -16.62 -24.92 -3.52
N GLY A 447 -15.47 -24.31 -3.83
CA GLY A 447 -14.78 -24.49 -5.11
C GLY A 447 -15.47 -23.85 -6.32
N GLN A 448 -16.64 -23.23 -6.15
CA GLN A 448 -17.43 -22.61 -7.22
C GLN A 448 -17.16 -21.10 -7.34
N VAL A 449 -16.47 -20.53 -6.35
CA VAL A 449 -16.33 -19.08 -6.16
C VAL A 449 -14.87 -18.67 -6.32
N ARG A 450 -14.64 -17.76 -7.25
CA ARG A 450 -13.34 -17.13 -7.51
C ARG A 450 -13.05 -15.99 -6.55
N GLN A 451 -14.05 -15.17 -6.26
CA GLN A 451 -13.98 -14.07 -5.29
C GLN A 451 -15.27 -14.02 -4.49
N ALA A 452 -15.17 -13.76 -3.20
CA ALA A 452 -16.30 -13.60 -2.30
C ALA A 452 -16.09 -12.39 -1.39
N ILE A 453 -17.17 -11.66 -1.14
CA ILE A 453 -17.24 -10.59 -0.14
C ILE A 453 -18.57 -10.74 0.61
N ALA A 454 -18.51 -10.76 1.93
CA ALA A 454 -19.68 -10.66 2.79
C ALA A 454 -19.85 -9.21 3.31
N LEU A 455 -21.06 -8.70 3.21
CA LEU A 455 -21.42 -7.32 3.59
C LEU A 455 -22.64 -7.33 4.51
N GLY A 456 -22.66 -6.39 5.46
CA GLY A 456 -23.86 -6.02 6.19
C GLY A 456 -24.60 -4.89 5.47
N LEU A 457 -25.88 -5.05 5.25
CA LEU A 457 -26.78 -3.98 4.82
C LEU A 457 -27.78 -3.71 5.94
N GLU A 458 -28.10 -2.44 6.17
CA GLU A 458 -29.06 -2.05 7.21
C GLU A 458 -30.39 -2.79 7.08
N ASP A 459 -30.89 -3.32 8.20
CA ASP A 459 -32.12 -4.07 8.32
C ASP A 459 -32.80 -3.74 9.66
N GLU A 460 -34.09 -3.35 9.62
CA GLU A 460 -34.82 -2.92 10.81
C GLU A 460 -34.98 -4.03 11.86
N ALA A 461 -35.06 -5.29 11.45
CA ALA A 461 -35.29 -6.43 12.36
C ALA A 461 -33.96 -7.04 12.85
N LEU A 462 -32.95 -7.06 12.04
CA LEU A 462 -31.68 -7.77 12.30
C LEU A 462 -30.55 -6.83 12.73
N GLY A 463 -30.70 -5.51 12.58
CA GLY A 463 -29.65 -4.50 12.62
C GLY A 463 -28.91 -4.45 11.29
N GLU A 464 -28.26 -5.54 10.91
CA GLU A 464 -27.72 -5.74 9.57
C GLU A 464 -28.14 -7.12 9.04
N ARG A 465 -28.59 -7.17 7.79
CA ARG A 465 -28.72 -8.41 7.04
C ARG A 465 -27.43 -8.71 6.29
N ILE A 466 -27.08 -9.97 6.25
CA ILE A 466 -25.86 -10.43 5.60
C ILE A 466 -26.14 -10.67 4.13
N VAL A 467 -25.31 -10.07 3.27
CA VAL A 467 -25.34 -10.25 1.81
C VAL A 467 -23.98 -10.76 1.36
N ALA A 468 -23.97 -11.83 0.56
CA ALA A 468 -22.75 -12.31 -0.08
C ALA A 468 -22.71 -11.83 -1.53
N VAL A 469 -21.56 -11.36 -1.97
CA VAL A 469 -21.28 -11.01 -3.36
C VAL A 469 -20.15 -11.89 -3.85
N VAL A 470 -20.40 -12.63 -4.93
CA VAL A 470 -19.45 -13.61 -5.44
C VAL A 470 -19.13 -13.37 -6.91
N VAL A 471 -17.92 -13.73 -7.29
CA VAL A 471 -17.51 -13.90 -8.69
C VAL A 471 -17.31 -15.39 -8.90
N ALA A 472 -17.99 -15.95 -9.89
CA ALA A 472 -17.92 -17.38 -10.19
C ALA A 472 -16.54 -17.80 -10.69
N GLU A 473 -16.13 -19.03 -10.38
CA GLU A 473 -14.91 -19.64 -10.92
C GLU A 473 -15.10 -20.04 -12.40
N SER A 474 -16.32 -20.46 -12.77
CA SER A 474 -16.71 -20.86 -14.14
C SER A 474 -18.10 -20.33 -14.46
N GLU A 475 -18.51 -20.39 -15.72
CA GLU A 475 -19.87 -20.03 -16.14
C GLU A 475 -20.91 -20.93 -15.46
N GLY A 476 -22.01 -20.36 -14.98
CA GLY A 476 -23.17 -21.12 -14.49
C GLY A 476 -23.14 -21.51 -13.01
N ILE A 477 -22.69 -20.62 -12.12
CA ILE A 477 -22.77 -20.85 -10.66
C ILE A 477 -24.23 -21.09 -10.21
N ASP A 478 -24.45 -22.19 -9.45
CA ASP A 478 -25.73 -22.46 -8.79
C ASP A 478 -25.77 -21.83 -7.40
N THR A 479 -26.41 -20.66 -7.29
CA THR A 479 -26.54 -19.94 -6.02
C THR A 479 -27.33 -20.71 -4.96
N ARG A 480 -28.24 -21.64 -5.35
CA ARG A 480 -28.97 -22.50 -4.40
C ARG A 480 -28.05 -23.56 -3.82
N ALA A 481 -27.22 -24.18 -4.65
CA ALA A 481 -26.21 -25.13 -4.19
C ALA A 481 -25.20 -24.46 -3.28
N LEU A 482 -24.76 -23.25 -3.62
CA LEU A 482 -23.84 -22.44 -2.80
C LEU A 482 -24.48 -22.06 -1.45
N MET A 483 -25.75 -21.64 -1.44
CA MET A 483 -26.49 -21.36 -0.19
C MET A 483 -26.63 -22.62 0.67
N ASN A 484 -26.89 -23.79 0.08
CA ASN A 484 -26.95 -25.05 0.82
C ASN A 484 -25.59 -25.43 1.40
N HIS A 485 -24.51 -25.15 0.67
CA HIS A 485 -23.13 -25.31 1.20
C HIS A 485 -22.91 -24.43 2.43
N CYS A 486 -23.30 -23.16 2.39
CA CYS A 486 -23.26 -22.28 3.55
C CYS A 486 -24.09 -22.81 4.72
N ARG A 487 -25.31 -23.29 4.49
CA ARG A 487 -26.19 -23.85 5.55
C ARG A 487 -25.60 -25.08 6.26
N ASN A 488 -24.77 -25.84 5.56
CA ASN A 488 -24.12 -27.02 6.15
C ASN A 488 -22.93 -26.68 7.05
N LEU A 489 -22.33 -25.51 6.86
CA LEU A 489 -21.06 -25.13 7.50
C LEU A 489 -21.17 -23.92 8.42
N LEU A 490 -22.18 -23.05 8.23
CA LEU A 490 -22.38 -21.85 9.02
C LEU A 490 -23.57 -21.97 9.96
N PRO A 491 -23.51 -21.40 11.18
CA PRO A 491 -24.68 -21.21 12.04
C PRO A 491 -25.73 -20.34 11.33
N ALA A 492 -26.99 -20.50 11.70
CA ALA A 492 -28.12 -19.83 11.06
C ALA A 492 -27.99 -18.29 11.04
N TYR A 493 -27.41 -17.69 12.08
CA TYR A 493 -27.23 -16.25 12.21
C TYR A 493 -26.08 -15.69 11.32
N MET A 494 -25.24 -16.54 10.75
CA MET A 494 -24.17 -16.18 9.80
C MET A 494 -24.56 -16.38 8.33
N LEU A 495 -25.73 -16.96 8.08
CA LEU A 495 -26.13 -17.27 6.70
C LEU A 495 -26.40 -15.99 5.91
N PRO A 496 -25.81 -15.84 4.71
CA PRO A 496 -26.23 -14.78 3.80
C PRO A 496 -27.70 -14.90 3.47
N GLN A 497 -28.43 -13.80 3.50
CA GLN A 497 -29.84 -13.79 3.06
C GLN A 497 -29.93 -13.83 1.53
N THR A 498 -28.99 -13.18 0.87
CA THR A 498 -28.88 -13.16 -0.58
C THR A 498 -27.45 -13.40 -1.03
N ILE A 499 -27.28 -14.03 -2.20
CA ILE A 499 -26.00 -14.20 -2.87
C ILE A 499 -26.13 -13.53 -4.25
N HIS A 500 -25.41 -12.44 -4.46
CA HIS A 500 -25.31 -11.75 -5.74
C HIS A 500 -24.10 -12.27 -6.51
N VAL A 501 -24.31 -12.58 -7.80
CA VAL A 501 -23.22 -13.01 -8.68
C VAL A 501 -22.85 -11.85 -9.61
N LEU A 502 -21.60 -11.43 -9.55
CA LEU A 502 -21.09 -10.38 -10.42
C LEU A 502 -20.00 -10.94 -11.33
N PRO A 503 -19.82 -10.37 -12.53
CA PRO A 503 -18.71 -10.76 -13.41
C PRO A 503 -17.35 -10.37 -12.83
N THR A 504 -17.30 -9.24 -12.08
CA THR A 504 -16.10 -8.74 -11.41
C THR A 504 -16.50 -7.91 -10.20
N LEU A 505 -15.65 -7.88 -9.15
CA LEU A 505 -15.82 -6.96 -8.02
C LEU A 505 -15.24 -5.57 -8.35
N PRO A 506 -15.88 -4.47 -7.91
CA PRO A 506 -15.30 -3.15 -8.04
C PRO A 506 -14.03 -3.02 -7.20
N LEU A 507 -13.00 -2.44 -7.79
CA LEU A 507 -11.72 -2.23 -7.11
C LEU A 507 -11.49 -0.73 -6.85
N ASN A 508 -10.89 -0.44 -5.72
CA ASN A 508 -10.38 0.90 -5.43
C ASN A 508 -9.07 1.16 -6.21
N PRO A 509 -8.54 2.41 -6.23
CA PRO A 509 -7.32 2.74 -6.95
C PRO A 509 -6.06 1.98 -6.52
N ASN A 510 -6.08 1.34 -5.35
CA ASN A 510 -4.97 0.51 -4.83
C ASN A 510 -5.13 -0.98 -5.17
N GLY A 511 -6.13 -1.35 -5.99
CA GLY A 511 -6.38 -2.73 -6.41
C GLY A 511 -7.13 -3.60 -5.37
N LYS A 512 -7.61 -3.02 -4.27
CA LYS A 512 -8.44 -3.70 -3.27
C LYS A 512 -9.93 -3.57 -3.63
N VAL A 513 -10.76 -4.52 -3.17
CA VAL A 513 -12.21 -4.44 -3.35
C VAL A 513 -12.76 -3.18 -2.70
N ASP A 514 -13.53 -2.42 -3.45
CA ASP A 514 -14.23 -1.22 -2.97
C ASP A 514 -15.59 -1.61 -2.36
N LYS A 515 -15.56 -1.97 -1.08
CA LYS A 515 -16.76 -2.41 -0.33
C LYS A 515 -17.83 -1.32 -0.25
N ALA A 516 -17.43 -0.04 -0.20
CA ALA A 516 -18.38 1.07 -0.12
C ALA A 516 -19.19 1.19 -1.41
N ARG A 517 -18.50 1.15 -2.55
CA ARG A 517 -19.13 1.14 -3.87
C ARG A 517 -19.99 -0.10 -4.05
N LEU A 518 -19.50 -1.27 -3.64
CA LEU A 518 -20.21 -2.53 -3.75
C LEU A 518 -21.54 -2.50 -2.97
N ARG A 519 -21.53 -1.96 -1.73
CA ARG A 519 -22.77 -1.73 -0.95
C ARG A 519 -23.76 -0.84 -1.70
N ALA A 520 -23.30 0.28 -2.22
CA ALA A 520 -24.14 1.22 -2.96
C ALA A 520 -24.77 0.58 -4.20
N ASP A 521 -23.97 -0.16 -4.97
CA ASP A 521 -24.42 -0.84 -6.20
C ASP A 521 -25.50 -1.90 -5.90
N ILE A 522 -25.33 -2.67 -4.80
CA ILE A 522 -26.32 -3.68 -4.38
C ILE A 522 -27.63 -3.02 -3.94
N ILE A 523 -27.57 -1.98 -3.10
CA ILE A 523 -28.77 -1.26 -2.63
C ILE A 523 -29.54 -0.69 -3.83
N LEU A 524 -28.85 -0.17 -4.84
CA LEU A 524 -29.47 0.34 -6.06
C LEU A 524 -30.13 -0.77 -6.89
N SER A 525 -29.46 -1.93 -7.05
CA SER A 525 -30.03 -3.06 -7.80
C SER A 525 -31.28 -3.65 -7.15
N GLU A 526 -31.25 -3.82 -5.81
CA GLU A 526 -32.42 -4.32 -5.08
C GLU A 526 -33.61 -3.36 -5.11
N ARG A 527 -33.37 -2.03 -5.06
CA ARG A 527 -34.43 -1.03 -5.24
C ARG A 527 -35.03 -1.06 -6.65
N ALA A 528 -34.25 -1.36 -7.68
CA ALA A 528 -34.72 -1.48 -9.05
C ALA A 528 -35.56 -2.76 -9.29
N GLU A 529 -35.30 -3.83 -8.54
CA GLU A 529 -36.08 -5.08 -8.58
C GLU A 529 -37.44 -4.99 -7.84
N LEU A 530 -37.57 -4.00 -6.95
CA LEU A 530 -38.83 -3.76 -6.19
C LEU A 530 -39.78 -2.76 -6.87
N GLN A 531 -39.37 -2.11 -7.98
CA GLN A 531 -40.19 -1.25 -8.83
C GLN A 531 -40.66 -1.97 -10.10
#